data_e2bea1a5428502d270e2109bdfbd88ca
#
_entry.id   e2bea1a5428502d270e2109bdfbd88ca
#
_cell.length_a   1.000
_cell.length_b   1.000
_cell.length_c   1.000
_cell.angle_alpha   90.00
_cell.angle_beta   90.00
_cell.angle_gamma   90.00
#
_symmetry.space_group_name_H-M   'P 1'
#
loop_
_entity.id
_entity.type
_entity.pdbx_description
1 polymer ?
#
loop_
_entity_poly.entity_id
_entity_poly.type
_entity_poly.pdbx_seq_one_letter_code
_entity_poly.pdbx_strand_id
1 'polypeptide(L)'
;MSTPTPLTPLRRPPRLAPGARVAVVAPSGPIPEERLAAGLDVLRGWGLDPVAAPHVLGRHGELGYLAGGDADRAADLQNAWCDPAVDAVICARGGYGAQRMVDALDWEAMRAAGPKAFVGFSDITTLHEAFAVRLGLVTLHGPMAAGVDFVKSARAQEHLRATLFDPESVRTIRSDGTALVPGRARGVTLGGCLSLIAGGIGTPHTRDSARGGLLCLEDVGEETYRLDRYLTQLLRAGMLDGVAGLLLGSWAECDPYEEVRTLLVDRLGGLGVPVAEQFGFGHCDDALTLPFGVAAELDADAGTLTLEEPALS
;
A
#
# COMPACT_ATOMS: atom_id res chain seq x y z
N MET A 1 -19.49 10.55 -21.62
CA MET A 1 -19.28 9.97 -20.28
C MET A 1 -19.23 11.14 -19.30
N SER A 2 -19.80 11.03 -18.10
CA SER A 2 -19.69 12.10 -17.09
C SER A 2 -18.24 12.14 -16.55
N THR A 3 -17.75 13.35 -16.28
CA THR A 3 -16.42 13.51 -15.64
C THR A 3 -16.44 12.86 -14.27
N PRO A 4 -15.46 12.00 -13.91
CA PRO A 4 -15.38 11.40 -12.58
C PRO A 4 -15.34 12.45 -11.47
N THR A 5 -15.99 12.17 -10.36
CA THR A 5 -15.97 13.04 -9.17
C THR A 5 -14.55 12.97 -8.54
N PRO A 6 -14.00 14.11 -8.06
CA PRO A 6 -12.75 14.10 -7.32
C PRO A 6 -12.80 13.19 -6.10
N LEU A 7 -11.66 12.56 -5.77
CA LEU A 7 -11.53 11.74 -4.57
C LEU A 7 -11.76 12.55 -3.30
N THR A 8 -12.37 11.94 -2.32
CA THR A 8 -12.57 12.49 -0.98
C THR A 8 -11.82 11.66 0.06
N PRO A 9 -11.37 12.28 1.17
CA PRO A 9 -10.71 11.53 2.24
C PRO A 9 -11.57 10.38 2.75
N LEU A 10 -10.92 9.28 3.09
CA LEU A 10 -11.55 8.07 3.60
C LEU A 10 -11.59 8.08 5.14
N ARG A 11 -12.38 7.19 5.72
CA ARG A 11 -12.47 7.03 7.16
C ARG A 11 -11.17 6.48 7.72
N ARG A 12 -10.62 7.12 8.74
CA ARG A 12 -9.40 6.70 9.44
C ARG A 12 -9.74 5.64 10.49
N PRO A 13 -9.01 4.51 10.53
CA PRO A 13 -9.13 3.56 11.63
C PRO A 13 -8.49 4.10 12.90
N PRO A 14 -8.83 3.52 14.08
CA PRO A 14 -8.19 3.90 15.34
C PRO A 14 -6.68 3.61 15.34
N ARG A 15 -5.91 4.44 16.04
CA ARG A 15 -4.51 4.15 16.37
C ARG A 15 -4.42 2.98 17.34
N LEU A 16 -3.27 2.31 17.38
CA LEU A 16 -3.02 1.23 18.32
C LEU A 16 -2.57 1.74 19.69
N ALA A 17 -2.84 0.93 20.69
CA ALA A 17 -2.35 1.13 22.05
C ALA A 17 -1.50 -0.09 22.49
N PRO A 18 -0.65 0.03 23.50
CA PRO A 18 0.02 -1.12 24.09
C PRO A 18 -0.98 -2.20 24.51
N GLY A 19 -0.68 -3.46 24.18
CA GLY A 19 -1.57 -4.60 24.36
C GLY A 19 -2.56 -4.85 23.22
N ALA A 20 -2.62 -3.98 22.21
CA ALA A 20 -3.48 -4.17 21.05
C ALA A 20 -3.16 -5.48 20.33
N ARG A 21 -4.21 -6.23 19.96
CA ARG A 21 -4.08 -7.50 19.23
C ARG A 21 -3.95 -7.25 17.74
N VAL A 22 -2.91 -7.82 17.14
CA VAL A 22 -2.60 -7.68 15.72
C VAL A 22 -2.62 -9.05 15.06
N ALA A 23 -3.52 -9.25 14.11
CA ALA A 23 -3.52 -10.45 13.31
C ALA A 23 -2.51 -10.33 12.15
N VAL A 24 -1.71 -11.39 11.95
CA VAL A 24 -0.77 -11.49 10.83
C VAL A 24 -1.29 -12.52 9.84
N VAL A 25 -1.57 -12.08 8.60
CA VAL A 25 -2.18 -12.87 7.52
C VAL A 25 -1.28 -12.96 6.30
N ALA A 26 -1.36 -14.03 5.51
CA ALA A 26 -0.60 -14.19 4.27
C ALA A 26 -1.54 -14.27 3.05
N PRO A 27 -2.11 -13.15 2.56
CA PRO A 27 -3.11 -13.17 1.48
C PRO A 27 -2.51 -13.45 0.10
N SER A 28 -1.19 -13.46 -0.03
CA SER A 28 -0.46 -13.51 -1.30
C SER A 28 0.52 -14.68 -1.35
N GLY A 29 1.83 -14.40 -1.26
CA GLY A 29 2.90 -15.39 -1.37
C GLY A 29 3.30 -16.05 -0.05
N PRO A 30 3.93 -17.23 -0.11
CA PRO A 30 4.38 -17.98 1.07
C PRO A 30 5.56 -17.30 1.74
N ILE A 31 5.70 -17.54 3.04
CA ILE A 31 6.76 -16.97 3.87
C ILE A 31 7.59 -18.07 4.55
N PRO A 32 8.88 -17.82 4.83
CA PRO A 32 9.66 -18.65 5.73
C PRO A 32 9.21 -18.47 7.19
N GLU A 33 9.09 -19.58 7.92
CA GLU A 33 8.67 -19.58 9.33
C GLU A 33 9.60 -18.71 10.21
N GLU A 34 10.90 -18.77 9.97
CA GLU A 34 11.90 -17.98 10.72
C GLU A 34 11.68 -16.46 10.57
N ARG A 35 11.29 -16.00 9.37
CA ARG A 35 10.99 -14.59 9.15
C ARG A 35 9.69 -14.17 9.80
N LEU A 36 8.68 -15.04 9.79
CA LEU A 36 7.45 -14.78 10.53
C LEU A 36 7.76 -14.65 12.02
N ALA A 37 8.50 -15.60 12.58
CA ALA A 37 8.88 -15.57 14.01
C ALA A 37 9.60 -14.26 14.37
N ALA A 38 10.60 -13.86 13.58
CA ALA A 38 11.33 -12.61 13.78
C ALA A 38 10.42 -11.37 13.73
N GLY A 39 9.49 -11.32 12.76
CA GLY A 39 8.53 -10.21 12.66
C GLY A 39 7.54 -10.16 13.82
N LEU A 40 7.05 -11.31 14.27
CA LEU A 40 6.20 -11.38 15.46
C LEU A 40 6.95 -10.89 16.71
N ASP A 41 8.26 -11.18 16.83
CA ASP A 41 9.08 -10.70 17.94
C ASP A 41 9.27 -9.18 17.90
N VAL A 42 9.42 -8.58 16.71
CA VAL A 42 9.42 -7.12 16.54
C VAL A 42 8.11 -6.51 17.05
N LEU A 43 6.98 -7.07 16.63
CA LEU A 43 5.65 -6.59 17.06
C LEU A 43 5.44 -6.74 18.58
N ARG A 44 5.88 -7.86 19.17
CA ARG A 44 5.89 -8.03 20.64
C ARG A 44 6.78 -7.01 21.33
N GLY A 45 7.94 -6.71 20.74
CA GLY A 45 8.84 -5.67 21.22
C GLY A 45 8.22 -4.27 21.26
N TRP A 46 7.19 -4.02 20.44
CA TRP A 46 6.39 -2.78 20.48
C TRP A 46 5.28 -2.82 21.53
N GLY A 47 5.13 -3.93 22.27
CA GLY A 47 4.08 -4.14 23.27
C GLY A 47 2.74 -4.56 22.68
N LEU A 48 2.72 -5.08 21.44
CA LEU A 48 1.53 -5.65 20.80
C LEU A 48 1.34 -7.13 21.15
N ASP A 49 0.12 -7.65 20.95
CA ASP A 49 -0.23 -9.07 21.01
C ASP A 49 -0.40 -9.62 19.58
N PRO A 50 0.69 -10.00 18.87
CA PRO A 50 0.58 -10.50 17.51
C PRO A 50 0.13 -11.95 17.48
N VAL A 51 -0.90 -12.23 16.67
CA VAL A 51 -1.48 -13.56 16.45
C VAL A 51 -1.33 -13.93 14.97
N ALA A 52 -0.66 -15.03 14.70
CA ALA A 52 -0.56 -15.59 13.35
C ALA A 52 -1.88 -16.27 12.95
N ALA A 53 -2.38 -15.96 11.76
CA ALA A 53 -3.57 -16.61 11.23
C ALA A 53 -3.32 -18.13 10.98
N PRO A 54 -4.35 -18.98 11.01
CA PRO A 54 -4.19 -20.43 10.92
C PRO A 54 -3.40 -20.92 9.69
N HIS A 55 -3.57 -20.27 8.53
CA HIS A 55 -2.94 -20.68 7.27
C HIS A 55 -1.75 -19.79 6.87
N VAL A 56 -1.24 -18.92 7.76
CA VAL A 56 -0.19 -17.96 7.44
C VAL A 56 1.11 -18.58 6.89
N LEU A 57 1.44 -19.82 7.28
CA LEU A 57 2.55 -20.62 6.76
C LEU A 57 2.15 -21.57 5.63
N GLY A 58 0.94 -21.43 5.12
CA GLY A 58 0.41 -22.26 4.05
C GLY A 58 1.26 -22.20 2.78
N ARG A 59 1.20 -23.28 2.00
CA ARG A 59 1.80 -23.37 0.67
C ARG A 59 0.84 -24.11 -0.25
N HIS A 60 0.61 -23.57 -1.43
CA HIS A 60 -0.19 -24.26 -2.44
C HIS A 60 0.58 -25.47 -2.98
N GLY A 61 -0.08 -26.63 -3.09
CA GLY A 61 0.56 -27.88 -3.46
C GLY A 61 1.24 -27.86 -4.84
N GLU A 62 0.65 -27.14 -5.81
CA GLU A 62 1.14 -27.08 -7.19
C GLU A 62 1.70 -25.70 -7.57
N LEU A 63 1.11 -24.62 -7.05
CA LEU A 63 1.49 -23.25 -7.36
C LEU A 63 2.32 -22.66 -6.22
N GLY A 64 3.58 -23.05 -6.15
CA GLY A 64 4.48 -22.75 -5.03
C GLY A 64 4.69 -21.25 -4.72
N TYR A 65 4.20 -20.35 -5.56
CA TYR A 65 4.20 -18.89 -5.33
C TYR A 65 3.01 -18.40 -4.51
N LEU A 66 2.02 -19.25 -4.17
CA LEU A 66 0.85 -18.92 -3.36
C LEU A 66 0.99 -19.44 -1.92
N ALA A 67 0.54 -18.66 -0.95
CA ALA A 67 0.49 -19.01 0.47
C ALA A 67 -0.70 -19.93 0.81
N GLY A 68 -0.93 -20.99 0.02
CA GLY A 68 -2.06 -21.92 0.18
C GLY A 68 -3.21 -21.67 -0.79
N GLY A 69 -4.35 -22.28 -0.54
CA GLY A 69 -5.56 -22.14 -1.34
C GLY A 69 -6.16 -20.73 -1.27
N ASP A 70 -6.84 -20.29 -2.34
CA ASP A 70 -7.47 -18.96 -2.37
C ASP A 70 -8.51 -18.83 -1.25
N ALA A 71 -9.27 -19.89 -0.96
CA ALA A 71 -10.28 -19.91 0.10
C ALA A 71 -9.67 -19.78 1.51
N ASP A 72 -8.54 -20.45 1.77
CA ASP A 72 -7.86 -20.38 3.07
C ASP A 72 -7.30 -18.98 3.33
N ARG A 73 -6.68 -18.37 2.31
CA ARG A 73 -6.14 -17.00 2.38
C ARG A 73 -7.23 -15.96 2.58
N ALA A 74 -8.37 -16.11 1.89
CA ALA A 74 -9.54 -15.25 2.07
C ALA A 74 -10.15 -15.43 3.48
N ALA A 75 -10.30 -16.67 3.95
CA ALA A 75 -10.83 -16.96 5.27
C ALA A 75 -9.95 -16.37 6.40
N ASP A 76 -8.63 -16.46 6.29
CA ASP A 76 -7.71 -15.90 7.27
C ASP A 76 -7.86 -14.37 7.37
N LEU A 77 -7.91 -13.67 6.23
CA LEU A 77 -8.13 -12.22 6.22
C LEU A 77 -9.53 -11.86 6.74
N GLN A 78 -10.56 -12.56 6.28
CA GLN A 78 -11.96 -12.35 6.68
C GLN A 78 -12.14 -12.52 8.18
N ASN A 79 -11.65 -13.65 8.72
CA ASN A 79 -11.79 -13.97 10.14
C ASN A 79 -11.02 -13.00 11.02
N ALA A 80 -9.77 -12.65 10.64
CA ALA A 80 -8.97 -11.65 11.34
C ALA A 80 -9.65 -10.28 11.36
N TRP A 81 -10.25 -9.87 10.24
CA TRP A 81 -10.94 -8.59 10.16
C TRP A 81 -12.23 -8.57 10.99
N CYS A 82 -13.00 -9.66 10.97
CA CYS A 82 -14.30 -9.74 11.65
C CYS A 82 -14.18 -10.12 13.14
N ASP A 83 -13.03 -10.54 13.64
CA ASP A 83 -12.82 -10.83 15.06
C ASP A 83 -12.80 -9.51 15.87
N PRO A 84 -13.76 -9.31 16.80
CA PRO A 84 -13.81 -8.09 17.62
C PRO A 84 -12.61 -7.94 18.58
N ALA A 85 -11.84 -9.00 18.81
CA ALA A 85 -10.65 -8.96 19.64
C ALA A 85 -9.40 -8.48 18.87
N VAL A 86 -9.47 -8.33 17.54
CA VAL A 86 -8.37 -7.88 16.71
C VAL A 86 -8.49 -6.38 16.45
N ASP A 87 -7.44 -5.63 16.71
CA ASP A 87 -7.35 -4.17 16.53
C ASP A 87 -6.74 -3.77 15.19
N ALA A 88 -5.85 -4.62 14.64
CA ALA A 88 -5.20 -4.37 13.36
C ALA A 88 -4.89 -5.66 12.61
N VAL A 89 -4.76 -5.56 11.28
CA VAL A 89 -4.30 -6.64 10.41
C VAL A 89 -3.03 -6.19 9.69
N ILE A 90 -1.95 -6.95 9.84
CA ILE A 90 -0.69 -6.74 9.12
C ILE A 90 -0.44 -7.92 8.19
N CYS A 91 -0.22 -7.65 6.91
CA CYS A 91 0.14 -8.68 5.96
C CYS A 91 1.56 -9.21 6.26
N ALA A 92 1.74 -10.51 6.11
CA ALA A 92 3.04 -11.14 6.33
C ALA A 92 4.00 -10.86 5.17
N ARG A 93 3.48 -10.93 3.93
CA ARG A 93 4.24 -10.72 2.69
C ARG A 93 3.28 -10.41 1.53
N GLY A 94 3.80 -9.71 0.51
CA GLY A 94 3.23 -9.63 -0.82
C GLY A 94 3.58 -10.85 -1.69
N GLY A 95 3.95 -10.62 -2.92
CA GLY A 95 4.22 -11.66 -3.93
C GLY A 95 3.12 -11.69 -4.97
N TYR A 96 2.28 -12.72 -4.99
CA TYR A 96 1.12 -12.81 -5.88
C TYR A 96 -0.02 -13.58 -5.20
N GLY A 97 -1.27 -13.18 -5.47
CA GLY A 97 -2.43 -13.95 -5.08
C GLY A 97 -3.60 -13.14 -4.51
N ALA A 98 -3.40 -11.88 -4.12
CA ALA A 98 -4.47 -11.04 -3.57
C ALA A 98 -5.63 -10.87 -4.58
N GLN A 99 -5.33 -10.67 -5.86
CA GLN A 99 -6.35 -10.57 -6.93
C GLN A 99 -7.20 -11.85 -7.09
N ARG A 100 -6.67 -13.02 -6.72
CA ARG A 100 -7.40 -14.30 -6.83
C ARG A 100 -8.42 -14.51 -5.72
N MET A 101 -8.21 -13.87 -4.55
CA MET A 101 -9.02 -14.12 -3.36
C MET A 101 -9.94 -12.96 -2.98
N VAL A 102 -9.73 -11.77 -3.54
CA VAL A 102 -10.44 -10.54 -3.16
C VAL A 102 -11.95 -10.63 -3.38
N ASP A 103 -12.40 -11.37 -4.42
CA ASP A 103 -13.81 -11.60 -4.73
C ASP A 103 -14.52 -12.54 -3.73
N ALA A 104 -13.75 -13.32 -2.95
CA ALA A 104 -14.28 -14.24 -1.96
C ALA A 104 -14.53 -13.58 -0.58
N LEU A 105 -14.15 -12.32 -0.40
CA LEU A 105 -14.35 -11.59 0.86
C LEU A 105 -15.79 -11.09 1.00
N ASP A 106 -16.37 -11.32 2.18
CA ASP A 106 -17.68 -10.75 2.55
C ASP A 106 -17.50 -9.29 3.04
N TRP A 107 -17.59 -8.38 2.10
CA TRP A 107 -17.41 -6.95 2.34
C TRP A 107 -18.49 -6.33 3.24
N GLU A 108 -19.68 -6.95 3.33
CA GLU A 108 -20.75 -6.49 4.23
C GLU A 108 -20.41 -6.85 5.68
N ALA A 109 -19.97 -8.07 5.93
CA ALA A 109 -19.50 -8.51 7.24
C ALA A 109 -18.26 -7.69 7.68
N MET A 110 -17.30 -7.45 6.78
CA MET A 110 -16.12 -6.62 7.07
C MET A 110 -16.49 -5.18 7.40
N ARG A 111 -17.47 -4.60 6.71
CA ARG A 111 -17.99 -3.24 7.02
C ARG A 111 -18.67 -3.19 8.38
N ALA A 112 -19.45 -4.22 8.72
CA ALA A 112 -20.13 -4.34 10.00
C ALA A 112 -19.16 -4.50 11.18
N ALA A 113 -18.03 -5.17 10.99
CA ALA A 113 -16.97 -5.31 11.99
C ALA A 113 -16.27 -3.99 12.36
N GLY A 114 -16.39 -2.98 11.50
CA GLY A 114 -15.82 -1.65 11.75
C GLY A 114 -14.38 -1.47 11.26
N PRO A 115 -13.81 -0.27 11.47
CA PRO A 115 -12.49 0.07 10.97
C PRO A 115 -11.39 -0.52 11.84
N LYS A 116 -10.36 -1.08 11.20
CA LYS A 116 -9.10 -1.53 11.82
C LYS A 116 -7.93 -1.03 10.98
N ALA A 117 -6.76 -0.85 11.57
CA ALA A 117 -5.56 -0.57 10.80
C ALA A 117 -5.22 -1.78 9.91
N PHE A 118 -4.93 -1.51 8.62
CA PHE A 118 -4.53 -2.52 7.64
C PHE A 118 -3.19 -2.12 7.03
N VAL A 119 -2.21 -3.01 7.10
CA VAL A 119 -0.82 -2.73 6.68
C VAL A 119 -0.33 -3.76 5.67
N GLY A 120 0.30 -3.28 4.61
CA GLY A 120 0.99 -4.09 3.60
C GLY A 120 1.42 -3.26 2.40
N PHE A 121 2.11 -3.87 1.44
CA PHE A 121 2.49 -3.25 0.17
C PHE A 121 2.70 -4.32 -0.91
N SER A 122 3.19 -3.96 -2.10
CA SER A 122 3.39 -4.90 -3.20
C SER A 122 2.04 -5.45 -3.69
N ASP A 123 1.86 -6.77 -3.80
CA ASP A 123 0.59 -7.43 -4.18
C ASP A 123 -0.62 -6.98 -3.31
N ILE A 124 -0.36 -6.47 -2.10
CA ILE A 124 -1.39 -5.93 -1.22
C ILE A 124 -2.02 -4.63 -1.77
N THR A 125 -1.44 -4.02 -2.78
CA THR A 125 -2.05 -2.92 -3.54
C THR A 125 -3.50 -3.25 -3.96
N THR A 126 -3.76 -4.49 -4.38
CA THR A 126 -5.12 -4.97 -4.69
C THR A 126 -6.08 -4.81 -3.51
N LEU A 127 -5.62 -5.12 -2.31
CA LEU A 127 -6.44 -5.00 -1.10
C LEU A 127 -6.57 -3.54 -0.65
N HIS A 128 -5.55 -2.70 -0.81
CA HIS A 128 -5.67 -1.25 -0.57
C HIS A 128 -6.78 -0.63 -1.42
N GLU A 129 -6.80 -0.94 -2.71
CA GLU A 129 -7.86 -0.48 -3.61
C GLU A 129 -9.23 -1.04 -3.19
N ALA A 130 -9.33 -2.33 -2.90
CA ALA A 130 -10.57 -2.96 -2.47
C ALA A 130 -11.11 -2.36 -1.16
N PHE A 131 -10.26 -2.10 -0.17
CA PHE A 131 -10.63 -1.46 1.09
C PHE A 131 -11.11 -0.01 0.88
N ALA A 132 -10.46 0.72 -0.02
CA ALA A 132 -10.91 2.07 -0.36
C ALA A 132 -12.29 2.07 -1.02
N VAL A 133 -12.52 1.18 -2.01
CA VAL A 133 -13.78 1.10 -2.77
C VAL A 133 -14.92 0.49 -1.94
N ARG A 134 -14.65 -0.58 -1.19
CA ARG A 134 -15.68 -1.37 -0.50
C ARG A 134 -15.96 -0.88 0.91
N LEU A 135 -14.94 -0.44 1.63
CA LEU A 135 -15.06 -0.04 3.04
C LEU A 135 -14.94 1.45 3.26
N GLY A 136 -14.39 2.20 2.31
CA GLY A 136 -14.11 3.63 2.46
C GLY A 136 -13.08 3.91 3.57
N LEU A 137 -12.04 3.06 3.68
CA LEU A 137 -11.07 3.09 4.77
C LEU A 137 -9.67 3.50 4.32
N VAL A 138 -9.03 4.30 5.16
CA VAL A 138 -7.59 4.55 5.10
C VAL A 138 -6.84 3.25 5.40
N THR A 139 -5.83 2.96 4.59
CA THR A 139 -4.92 1.83 4.76
C THR A 139 -3.47 2.30 4.72
N LEU A 140 -2.54 1.48 5.21
CA LEU A 140 -1.13 1.83 5.33
C LEU A 140 -0.29 0.99 4.34
N HIS A 141 0.23 1.65 3.30
CA HIS A 141 1.24 1.09 2.42
C HIS A 141 2.58 1.12 3.16
N GLY A 142 2.98 0.00 3.70
CA GLY A 142 4.15 -0.07 4.58
C GLY A 142 4.67 -1.49 4.76
N PRO A 143 5.81 -1.64 5.45
CA PRO A 143 6.52 -2.91 5.56
C PRO A 143 5.66 -3.98 6.22
N MET A 144 5.85 -5.23 5.76
CA MET A 144 5.05 -6.40 6.14
C MET A 144 5.79 -7.27 7.14
N ALA A 145 5.04 -7.94 8.05
CA ALA A 145 5.58 -8.60 9.23
C ALA A 145 6.69 -9.65 8.95
N ALA A 146 6.64 -10.36 7.82
CA ALA A 146 7.69 -11.30 7.41
C ALA A 146 8.53 -10.78 6.21
N GLY A 147 8.45 -9.48 5.92
CA GLY A 147 9.30 -8.81 4.93
C GLY A 147 10.74 -8.72 5.40
N VAL A 148 11.68 -8.85 4.47
CA VAL A 148 13.11 -8.73 4.79
C VAL A 148 13.40 -7.34 5.37
N ASP A 149 12.83 -6.32 4.75
CA ASP A 149 13.02 -4.93 5.14
C ASP A 149 12.45 -4.63 6.52
N PHE A 150 11.26 -5.16 6.83
CA PHE A 150 10.68 -5.01 8.16
C PHE A 150 11.57 -5.64 9.26
N VAL A 151 12.10 -6.83 9.03
CA VAL A 151 12.92 -7.53 10.04
C VAL A 151 14.28 -6.85 10.22
N LYS A 152 14.85 -6.24 9.16
CA LYS A 152 16.22 -5.72 9.19
C LYS A 152 16.33 -4.21 9.38
N SER A 153 15.35 -3.43 8.93
CA SER A 153 15.42 -1.98 8.95
C SER A 153 14.80 -1.39 10.20
N ALA A 154 15.64 -0.84 11.08
CA ALA A 154 15.18 -0.10 12.25
C ALA A 154 14.40 1.17 11.85
N ARG A 155 14.76 1.84 10.73
CA ARG A 155 14.07 3.04 10.25
C ARG A 155 12.66 2.72 9.75
N ALA A 156 12.51 1.66 8.95
CA ALA A 156 11.20 1.23 8.48
C ALA A 156 10.29 0.78 9.65
N GLN A 157 10.85 0.06 10.62
CA GLN A 157 10.14 -0.33 11.84
C GLN A 157 9.66 0.89 12.63
N GLU A 158 10.54 1.86 12.89
CA GLU A 158 10.19 3.03 13.69
C GLU A 158 9.15 3.92 13.00
N HIS A 159 9.27 4.10 11.67
CA HIS A 159 8.29 4.87 10.92
C HIS A 159 6.90 4.20 10.93
N LEU A 160 6.83 2.88 10.73
CA LEU A 160 5.56 2.15 10.85
C LEU A 160 5.02 2.19 12.28
N ARG A 161 5.88 1.98 13.28
CA ARG A 161 5.51 2.04 14.69
C ARG A 161 4.93 3.41 15.04
N ALA A 162 5.62 4.49 14.68
CA ALA A 162 5.13 5.86 14.90
C ALA A 162 3.77 6.08 14.21
N THR A 163 3.61 5.62 12.96
CA THR A 163 2.33 5.71 12.23
C THR A 163 1.20 5.00 12.97
N LEU A 164 1.48 3.84 13.60
CA LEU A 164 0.47 3.04 14.30
C LEU A 164 0.11 3.58 15.68
N PHE A 165 1.07 4.12 16.45
CA PHE A 165 0.89 4.50 17.85
C PHE A 165 0.80 6.02 18.09
N ASP A 166 1.55 6.80 17.32
CA ASP A 166 1.65 8.26 17.43
C ASP A 166 1.60 8.92 16.04
N PRO A 167 0.47 8.75 15.31
CA PRO A 167 0.35 9.22 13.93
C PRO A 167 0.49 10.73 13.78
N GLU A 168 0.33 11.51 14.85
CA GLU A 168 0.57 12.95 14.84
C GLU A 168 2.06 13.28 14.60
N SER A 169 2.98 12.46 15.12
CA SER A 169 4.43 12.69 15.00
C SER A 169 4.94 12.50 13.57
N VAL A 170 4.20 11.79 12.71
CA VAL A 170 4.58 11.46 11.32
C VAL A 170 3.67 12.10 10.28
N ARG A 171 3.03 13.22 10.61
CA ARG A 171 2.18 13.95 9.65
C ARG A 171 2.96 14.51 8.46
N THR A 172 4.23 14.83 8.63
CA THR A 172 5.09 15.25 7.52
C THR A 172 6.10 14.15 7.21
N ILE A 173 5.88 13.49 6.09
CA ILE A 173 6.76 12.45 5.57
C ILE A 173 7.78 13.14 4.67
N ARG A 174 9.08 12.97 4.98
CA ARG A 174 10.20 13.56 4.25
C ARG A 174 10.97 12.49 3.52
N SER A 175 11.32 12.82 2.30
CA SER A 175 12.15 12.00 1.44
C SER A 175 13.40 12.77 1.03
N ASP A 176 14.46 12.05 0.73
CA ASP A 176 15.67 12.58 0.08
C ASP A 176 15.51 12.62 -1.46
N GLY A 177 14.31 12.27 -1.96
CA GLY A 177 13.96 12.33 -3.38
C GLY A 177 13.92 13.75 -3.94
N THR A 178 13.89 13.84 -5.26
CA THR A 178 13.93 15.12 -5.99
C THR A 178 12.62 15.35 -6.75
N ALA A 179 12.43 16.57 -7.25
CA ALA A 179 11.33 16.88 -8.16
C ALA A 179 11.67 16.42 -9.59
N LEU A 180 10.84 15.51 -10.14
CA LEU A 180 10.83 15.27 -11.58
C LEU A 180 10.10 16.42 -12.30
N VAL A 181 8.97 16.86 -11.73
CA VAL A 181 8.24 18.07 -12.12
C VAL A 181 8.03 18.91 -10.86
N PRO A 182 8.61 20.11 -10.79
CA PRO A 182 8.50 20.99 -9.64
C PRO A 182 7.06 21.42 -9.33
N GLY A 183 6.80 21.80 -8.08
CA GLY A 183 5.56 22.43 -7.66
C GLY A 183 4.92 21.77 -6.45
N ARG A 184 3.72 22.27 -6.12
CA ARG A 184 2.91 21.81 -4.99
C ARG A 184 1.52 21.39 -5.45
N ALA A 185 0.99 20.37 -4.80
CA ALA A 185 -0.37 19.91 -5.06
C ALA A 185 -1.04 19.42 -3.77
N ARG A 186 -2.37 19.58 -3.72
CA ARG A 186 -3.21 18.99 -2.67
C ARG A 186 -4.11 17.94 -3.26
N GLY A 187 -4.28 16.84 -2.53
CA GLY A 187 -5.14 15.75 -2.98
C GLY A 187 -5.26 14.66 -1.94
N VAL A 188 -6.01 13.61 -2.28
CA VAL A 188 -6.15 12.43 -1.46
C VAL A 188 -5.11 11.39 -1.90
N THR A 189 -4.35 10.85 -0.98
CA THR A 189 -3.33 9.83 -1.25
C THR A 189 -3.96 8.51 -1.71
N LEU A 190 -3.39 7.89 -2.73
CA LEU A 190 -3.78 6.57 -3.25
C LEU A 190 -2.58 5.96 -3.99
N GLY A 191 -2.64 4.67 -4.32
CA GLY A 191 -1.60 4.10 -5.16
C GLY A 191 -1.12 2.73 -4.73
N GLY A 192 0.15 2.45 -4.99
CA GLY A 192 0.88 1.21 -4.73
C GLY A 192 1.68 0.75 -5.94
N CYS A 193 1.79 -0.55 -6.11
CA CYS A 193 2.47 -1.18 -7.25
C CYS A 193 1.77 -0.84 -8.56
N LEU A 194 2.50 -0.25 -9.51
CA LEU A 194 1.97 0.19 -10.80
C LEU A 194 1.34 -0.97 -11.59
N SER A 195 2.01 -2.13 -11.63
CA SER A 195 1.52 -3.34 -12.30
C SER A 195 0.20 -3.83 -11.72
N LEU A 196 0.02 -3.75 -10.40
CA LEU A 196 -1.20 -4.18 -9.70
C LEU A 196 -2.35 -3.20 -9.94
N ILE A 197 -2.10 -1.89 -9.95
CA ILE A 197 -3.10 -0.88 -10.31
C ILE A 197 -3.54 -1.09 -11.76
N ALA A 198 -2.60 -1.24 -12.69
CA ALA A 198 -2.90 -1.49 -14.10
C ALA A 198 -3.70 -2.79 -14.29
N GLY A 199 -3.31 -3.87 -13.60
CA GLY A 199 -4.01 -5.15 -13.63
C GLY A 199 -5.41 -5.13 -13.00
N GLY A 200 -5.68 -4.15 -12.14
CA GLY A 200 -6.97 -3.97 -11.47
C GLY A 200 -8.00 -3.17 -12.28
N ILE A 201 -7.58 -2.38 -13.28
CA ILE A 201 -8.49 -1.52 -14.06
C ILE A 201 -9.64 -2.33 -14.69
N GLY A 202 -10.86 -1.87 -14.47
CA GLY A 202 -12.08 -2.51 -14.95
C GLY A 202 -12.60 -3.63 -14.05
N THR A 203 -11.97 -3.90 -12.89
CA THR A 203 -12.48 -4.82 -11.88
C THR A 203 -13.33 -4.08 -10.83
N PRO A 204 -14.25 -4.78 -10.11
CA PRO A 204 -15.16 -4.12 -9.17
C PRO A 204 -14.48 -3.63 -7.88
N HIS A 205 -13.21 -3.90 -7.68
CA HIS A 205 -12.46 -3.60 -6.47
C HIS A 205 -11.36 -2.56 -6.68
N THR A 206 -11.27 -1.98 -7.87
CA THR A 206 -10.27 -0.94 -8.21
C THR A 206 -10.99 0.33 -8.63
N ARG A 207 -10.45 1.48 -8.25
CA ARG A 207 -10.98 2.79 -8.66
C ARG A 207 -10.77 3.02 -10.16
N ASP A 208 -11.72 3.67 -10.79
CA ASP A 208 -11.66 4.00 -12.21
C ASP A 208 -10.88 5.30 -12.50
N SER A 209 -10.56 6.09 -11.46
CA SER A 209 -9.97 7.41 -11.60
C SER A 209 -9.19 7.84 -10.36
N ALA A 210 -8.05 8.48 -10.60
CA ALA A 210 -7.25 9.16 -9.59
C ALA A 210 -7.52 10.69 -9.52
N ARG A 211 -8.64 11.16 -10.07
CA ARG A 211 -8.97 12.59 -10.10
C ARG A 211 -8.97 13.22 -8.72
N GLY A 212 -8.21 14.33 -8.58
CA GLY A 212 -8.02 15.02 -7.30
C GLY A 212 -7.15 14.27 -6.30
N GLY A 213 -6.51 13.18 -6.72
CA GLY A 213 -5.62 12.38 -5.88
C GLY A 213 -4.15 12.73 -6.02
N LEU A 214 -3.38 12.39 -5.00
CA LEU A 214 -1.92 12.28 -5.03
C LEU A 214 -1.58 10.81 -5.26
N LEU A 215 -1.25 10.46 -6.50
CA LEU A 215 -1.02 9.07 -6.89
C LEU A 215 0.42 8.64 -6.59
N CYS A 216 0.56 7.66 -5.70
CA CYS A 216 1.82 7.06 -5.31
C CYS A 216 2.07 5.80 -6.14
N LEU A 217 3.17 5.75 -6.88
CA LEU A 217 3.52 4.63 -7.76
C LEU A 217 4.91 4.10 -7.46
N GLU A 218 5.06 2.81 -7.40
CA GLU A 218 6.32 2.08 -7.32
C GLU A 218 6.18 0.74 -8.03
N ASP A 219 7.27 0.04 -8.32
CA ASP A 219 7.22 -1.35 -8.76
C ASP A 219 8.56 -2.07 -8.54
N VAL A 220 8.59 -3.39 -8.79
CA VAL A 220 9.77 -4.24 -8.60
C VAL A 220 9.90 -5.29 -9.71
N GLY A 221 11.14 -5.48 -10.21
CA GLY A 221 11.45 -6.57 -11.14
C GLY A 221 10.84 -6.43 -12.53
N GLU A 222 10.47 -5.22 -12.94
CA GLU A 222 9.86 -4.96 -14.24
C GLU A 222 10.86 -4.37 -15.24
N GLU A 223 10.84 -4.87 -16.48
CA GLU A 223 11.56 -4.25 -17.58
C GLU A 223 10.87 -2.94 -17.99
N THR A 224 11.63 -1.93 -18.40
CA THR A 224 11.13 -0.58 -18.72
C THR A 224 9.96 -0.58 -19.70
N TYR A 225 9.97 -1.47 -20.73
CA TYR A 225 8.84 -1.57 -21.68
C TYR A 225 7.55 -2.11 -21.03
N ARG A 226 7.65 -2.86 -19.92
CA ARG A 226 6.46 -3.31 -19.16
C ARG A 226 5.88 -2.16 -18.36
N LEU A 227 6.75 -1.39 -17.70
CA LEU A 227 6.34 -0.16 -17.01
C LEU A 227 5.66 0.82 -17.98
N ASP A 228 6.19 0.98 -19.21
CA ASP A 228 5.54 1.77 -20.28
C ASP A 228 4.15 1.23 -20.61
N ARG A 229 4.01 -0.08 -20.73
CA ARG A 229 2.71 -0.71 -20.99
C ARG A 229 1.69 -0.39 -19.89
N TYR A 230 2.09 -0.47 -18.62
CA TYR A 230 1.22 -0.17 -17.50
C TYR A 230 0.85 1.31 -17.46
N LEU A 231 1.81 2.23 -17.60
CA LEU A 231 1.54 3.67 -17.68
C LEU A 231 0.65 4.01 -18.87
N THR A 232 0.90 3.40 -20.02
CA THR A 232 0.05 3.53 -21.22
C THR A 232 -1.38 3.07 -20.95
N GLN A 233 -1.56 1.97 -20.19
CA GLN A 233 -2.88 1.49 -19.80
C GLN A 233 -3.58 2.50 -18.88
N LEU A 234 -2.91 3.04 -17.88
CA LEU A 234 -3.48 4.05 -16.99
C LEU A 234 -3.92 5.31 -17.75
N LEU A 235 -3.04 5.81 -18.64
CA LEU A 235 -3.33 6.97 -19.50
C LEU A 235 -4.53 6.73 -20.40
N ARG A 236 -4.57 5.59 -21.11
CA ARG A 236 -5.66 5.23 -22.04
C ARG A 236 -6.99 4.95 -21.34
N ALA A 237 -6.94 4.45 -20.11
CA ALA A 237 -8.13 4.22 -19.27
C ALA A 237 -8.69 5.52 -18.67
N GLY A 238 -7.96 6.65 -18.78
CA GLY A 238 -8.35 7.91 -18.16
C GLY A 238 -8.11 7.93 -16.63
N MET A 239 -7.39 6.95 -16.11
CA MET A 239 -7.09 6.85 -14.67
C MET A 239 -6.35 8.10 -14.16
N LEU A 240 -5.48 8.69 -14.98
CA LEU A 240 -4.69 9.88 -14.64
C LEU A 240 -5.38 11.20 -14.94
N ASP A 241 -6.61 11.18 -15.49
CA ASP A 241 -7.34 12.40 -15.86
C ASP A 241 -7.70 13.23 -14.63
N GLY A 242 -7.04 14.38 -14.47
CA GLY A 242 -7.25 15.29 -13.34
C GLY A 242 -6.63 14.80 -12.04
N VAL A 243 -5.64 13.90 -12.07
CA VAL A 243 -4.74 13.64 -10.95
C VAL A 243 -4.12 14.96 -10.48
N ALA A 244 -3.96 15.14 -9.17
CA ALA A 244 -3.45 16.41 -8.63
C ALA A 244 -1.91 16.44 -8.58
N GLY A 245 -1.28 15.30 -8.35
CA GLY A 245 0.17 15.15 -8.31
C GLY A 245 0.58 13.68 -8.20
N LEU A 246 1.87 13.40 -8.37
CA LEU A 246 2.41 12.06 -8.30
C LEU A 246 3.59 11.98 -7.33
N LEU A 247 3.66 10.87 -6.60
CA LEU A 247 4.81 10.45 -5.82
C LEU A 247 5.34 9.15 -6.41
N LEU A 248 6.56 9.16 -6.91
CA LEU A 248 7.22 7.99 -7.48
C LEU A 248 8.18 7.42 -6.43
N GLY A 249 7.92 6.20 -5.99
CA GLY A 249 8.72 5.47 -5.02
C GLY A 249 9.92 4.78 -5.65
N SER A 250 10.17 3.55 -5.24
CA SER A 250 11.28 2.73 -5.74
C SER A 250 10.93 1.98 -7.03
N TRP A 251 11.98 1.66 -7.79
CA TRP A 251 11.93 0.82 -8.99
C TRP A 251 12.99 -0.28 -8.84
N ALA A 252 12.89 -1.02 -7.73
CA ALA A 252 13.88 -2.02 -7.37
C ALA A 252 13.89 -3.19 -8.35
N GLU A 253 15.08 -3.69 -8.67
CA GLU A 253 15.26 -4.82 -9.59
C GLU A 253 14.61 -4.62 -10.99
N CYS A 254 14.18 -3.41 -11.32
CA CYS A 254 13.82 -2.99 -12.67
C CYS A 254 15.08 -2.74 -13.51
N ASP A 255 14.90 -2.36 -14.78
CA ASP A 255 16.01 -1.86 -15.58
C ASP A 255 16.73 -0.66 -14.89
N PRO A 256 17.94 -0.26 -15.34
CA PRO A 256 18.68 0.85 -14.75
C PRO A 256 17.79 2.09 -14.58
N TYR A 257 17.87 2.74 -13.41
CA TYR A 257 16.96 3.83 -13.07
C TYR A 257 16.93 4.97 -14.11
N GLU A 258 18.05 5.25 -14.76
CA GLU A 258 18.09 6.27 -15.83
C GLU A 258 17.17 5.95 -17.02
N GLU A 259 17.00 4.66 -17.35
CA GLU A 259 16.07 4.22 -18.39
C GLU A 259 14.62 4.34 -17.91
N VAL A 260 14.35 3.87 -16.69
CA VAL A 260 13.04 4.02 -16.04
C VAL A 260 12.68 5.51 -15.94
N ARG A 261 13.63 6.35 -15.49
CA ARG A 261 13.43 7.80 -15.37
C ARG A 261 13.11 8.45 -16.71
N THR A 262 13.78 8.03 -17.76
CA THR A 262 13.49 8.53 -19.12
C THR A 262 12.04 8.25 -19.52
N LEU A 263 11.55 7.03 -19.25
CA LEU A 263 10.16 6.66 -19.45
C LEU A 263 9.21 7.51 -18.59
N LEU A 264 9.52 7.69 -17.30
CA LEU A 264 8.68 8.47 -16.38
C LEU A 264 8.55 9.93 -16.82
N VAL A 265 9.65 10.54 -17.30
CA VAL A 265 9.62 11.89 -17.90
C VAL A 265 8.73 11.93 -19.14
N ASP A 266 8.88 10.95 -20.06
CA ASP A 266 8.10 10.88 -21.30
C ASP A 266 6.59 10.75 -21.01
N ARG A 267 6.21 9.88 -20.08
CA ARG A 267 4.81 9.55 -19.82
C ARG A 267 4.11 10.49 -18.84
N LEU A 268 4.83 10.99 -17.85
CA LEU A 268 4.23 11.73 -16.74
C LEU A 268 4.60 13.21 -16.74
N GLY A 269 5.74 13.59 -17.32
CA GLY A 269 6.22 14.98 -17.33
C GLY A 269 5.26 15.96 -18.03
N GLY A 270 4.48 15.48 -19.01
CA GLY A 270 3.50 16.28 -19.76
C GLY A 270 2.13 16.44 -19.09
N LEU A 271 1.88 15.83 -17.92
CA LEU A 271 0.60 15.90 -17.23
C LEU A 271 0.30 17.28 -16.63
N GLY A 272 1.31 18.14 -16.47
CA GLY A 272 1.17 19.50 -15.94
C GLY A 272 0.89 19.54 -14.44
N VAL A 273 1.29 18.51 -13.70
CA VAL A 273 1.15 18.39 -12.25
C VAL A 273 2.51 18.12 -11.59
N PRO A 274 2.70 18.46 -10.30
CA PRO A 274 3.93 18.16 -9.59
C PRO A 274 4.18 16.66 -9.50
N VAL A 275 5.44 16.25 -9.69
CA VAL A 275 5.90 14.86 -9.59
C VAL A 275 7.17 14.79 -8.75
N ALA A 276 7.13 14.15 -7.60
CA ALA A 276 8.32 13.81 -6.82
C ALA A 276 8.81 12.40 -7.20
N GLU A 277 10.11 12.21 -7.36
CA GLU A 277 10.73 10.93 -7.69
C GLU A 277 11.60 10.42 -6.55
N GLN A 278 11.82 9.08 -6.50
CA GLN A 278 12.60 8.41 -5.45
C GLN A 278 12.14 8.76 -4.03
N PHE A 279 10.84 8.78 -3.83
CA PHE A 279 10.25 9.27 -2.57
C PHE A 279 10.49 8.34 -1.36
N GLY A 280 11.19 7.21 -1.53
CA GLY A 280 11.61 6.35 -0.42
C GLY A 280 10.50 5.47 0.16
N PHE A 281 9.55 5.02 -0.67
CA PHE A 281 8.55 4.01 -0.32
C PHE A 281 8.53 2.88 -1.35
N GLY A 282 7.90 1.77 -1.02
CA GLY A 282 7.83 0.59 -1.86
C GLY A 282 8.97 -0.40 -1.60
N HIS A 283 9.51 -1.01 -2.66
CA HIS A 283 10.57 -2.02 -2.58
C HIS A 283 11.96 -1.37 -2.48
N CYS A 284 12.23 -0.72 -1.36
CA CYS A 284 13.53 -0.11 -1.08
C CYS A 284 13.92 -0.34 0.37
N ASP A 285 15.21 -0.20 0.65
CA ASP A 285 15.71 -0.19 2.01
C ASP A 285 15.10 1.00 2.78
N ASP A 286 14.84 0.82 4.06
CA ASP A 286 14.28 1.86 4.93
C ASP A 286 12.95 2.47 4.46
N ALA A 287 12.10 1.66 3.78
CA ALA A 287 10.85 2.10 3.19
C ALA A 287 9.93 2.84 4.16
N LEU A 288 9.48 4.02 3.74
CA LEU A 288 8.52 4.84 4.48
C LEU A 288 7.11 4.24 4.37
N THR A 289 6.34 4.35 5.44
CA THR A 289 4.92 4.00 5.44
C THR A 289 4.11 5.17 4.91
N LEU A 290 3.31 4.96 3.86
CA LEU A 290 2.40 5.96 3.30
C LEU A 290 0.95 5.58 3.60
N PRO A 291 0.13 6.47 4.20
CA PRO A 291 -1.30 6.24 4.30
C PRO A 291 -1.98 6.51 2.96
N PHE A 292 -2.87 5.63 2.54
CA PHE A 292 -3.74 5.82 1.39
C PHE A 292 -5.16 6.16 1.83
N GLY A 293 -5.74 7.21 1.23
CA GLY A 293 -7.07 7.72 1.56
C GLY A 293 -7.06 8.98 2.45
N VAL A 294 -5.92 9.60 2.70
CA VAL A 294 -5.79 10.81 3.53
C VAL A 294 -5.58 12.05 2.65
N ALA A 295 -6.23 13.17 3.00
CA ALA A 295 -5.92 14.45 2.38
C ALA A 295 -4.51 14.91 2.76
N ALA A 296 -3.75 15.34 1.75
CA ALA A 296 -2.35 15.73 1.94
C ALA A 296 -1.92 16.83 0.95
N GLU A 297 -0.82 17.49 1.28
CA GLU A 297 -0.10 18.39 0.39
C GLU A 297 1.27 17.77 0.02
N LEU A 298 1.50 17.63 -1.28
CA LEU A 298 2.80 17.31 -1.85
C LEU A 298 3.55 18.62 -2.13
N ASP A 299 4.76 18.73 -1.65
CA ASP A 299 5.76 19.69 -2.11
C ASP A 299 6.89 18.90 -2.80
N ALA A 300 6.86 18.85 -4.13
CA ALA A 300 7.83 18.08 -4.90
C ALA A 300 9.23 18.67 -4.80
N ASP A 301 9.35 20.01 -4.70
CA ASP A 301 10.63 20.70 -4.58
C ASP A 301 11.32 20.42 -3.24
N ALA A 302 10.53 20.32 -2.17
CA ALA A 302 11.02 20.04 -0.83
C ALA A 302 11.11 18.54 -0.50
N GLY A 303 10.62 17.65 -1.38
CA GLY A 303 10.53 16.21 -1.14
C GLY A 303 9.65 15.87 0.07
N THR A 304 8.51 16.57 0.25
CA THR A 304 7.65 16.36 1.42
C THR A 304 6.21 16.05 1.04
N LEU A 305 5.62 15.14 1.81
CA LEU A 305 4.19 14.86 1.85
C LEU A 305 3.67 15.22 3.24
N THR A 306 2.83 16.24 3.35
CA THR A 306 2.24 16.67 4.62
C THR A 306 0.77 16.28 4.67
N LEU A 307 0.41 15.40 5.59
CA LEU A 307 -0.96 14.96 5.82
C LEU A 307 -1.76 16.08 6.51
N GLU A 308 -2.96 16.39 6.03
CA GLU A 308 -3.84 17.40 6.65
C GLU A 308 -4.38 16.89 7.99
N GLU A 309 -4.59 15.58 8.11
CA GLU A 309 -4.92 14.86 9.35
C GLU A 309 -4.00 13.65 9.53
N PRO A 310 -3.81 13.16 10.77
CA PRO A 310 -3.01 11.95 11.00
C PRO A 310 -3.58 10.74 10.23
N ALA A 311 -2.73 9.76 9.90
CA ALA A 311 -3.13 8.55 9.19
C ALA A 311 -4.21 7.74 9.94
N LEU A 312 -4.14 7.73 11.26
CA LEU A 312 -5.07 7.04 12.16
C LEU A 312 -5.72 8.05 13.11
N SER A 313 -6.87 7.68 13.68
CA SER A 313 -7.64 8.55 14.60
C SER A 313 -7.35 8.26 16.06
#